data_43cf45804ea97f51599ccf29ab1086f7
#
_entry.id   43cf45804ea97f51599ccf29ab1086f7
#
_cell.length_a   1.000
_cell.length_b   1.000
_cell.length_c   1.000
_cell.angle_alpha   90.00
_cell.angle_beta   90.00
_cell.angle_gamma   90.00
#
_symmetry.space_group_name_H-M   'P 1'
#
loop_
_entity.id
_entity.type
_entity.pdbx_description
1 polymer ?
#
loop_
_entity_poly.entity_id
_entity_poly.type
_entity_poly.pdbx_seq_one_letter_code
_entity_poly.pdbx_strand_id
1 'polypeptide(L)'
;AERNAQVIVLEEFVHGDTLAFLLEGGTMSASQAGRIAGQICRALYVLHTLGAVHRDVKPENILLRGDEAVLIDFDASRIYHSDAPEMTMDTMILGTTGYAAPEQYGLSQTDPRADIYSLGVVLNVMLTGEHPSRRLAAGHLGRVVQRCTMMSPKQRYQSVLELLAEL
;
A
#
# COMPACT_ATOMS: atom_id res chain seq x y z
N ALA A 1 -14.21 11.40 36.53
CA ALA A 1 -13.37 12.33 35.78
C ALA A 1 -12.55 11.51 34.80
N GLU A 2 -12.96 11.45 33.55
CA GLU A 2 -12.18 10.86 32.45
C GLU A 2 -10.94 11.75 32.24
N ARG A 3 -9.76 11.20 32.49
CA ARG A 3 -8.50 11.83 32.10
C ARG A 3 -8.38 11.63 30.58
N ASN A 4 -8.43 12.71 29.82
CA ASN A 4 -7.99 12.70 28.42
C ASN A 4 -6.52 12.25 28.37
N ALA A 5 -6.29 10.99 28.06
CA ALA A 5 -4.95 10.50 27.81
C ALA A 5 -4.52 11.03 26.42
N GLN A 6 -3.52 11.89 26.40
CA GLN A 6 -2.84 12.27 25.15
C GLN A 6 -1.79 11.21 24.83
N VAL A 7 -1.83 10.69 23.61
CA VAL A 7 -0.77 9.83 23.08
C VAL A 7 0.16 10.70 22.27
N ILE A 8 1.45 10.63 22.57
CA ILE A 8 2.51 11.32 21.81
C ILE A 8 3.27 10.24 21.04
N VAL A 9 3.30 10.35 19.73
CA VAL A 9 4.08 9.49 18.84
C VAL A 9 5.34 10.26 18.45
N LEU A 10 6.50 9.63 18.57
CA LEU A 10 7.79 10.16 18.13
C LEU A 10 8.25 9.31 16.94
N GLU A 11 8.42 9.94 15.79
CA GLU A 11 8.86 9.27 14.57
C GLU A 11 10.17 9.88 14.07
N GLU A 12 10.95 9.10 13.30
CA GLU A 12 12.12 9.61 12.59
C GLU A 12 11.65 10.63 11.54
N PHE A 13 12.29 11.79 11.52
CA PHE A 13 12.09 12.74 10.42
C PHE A 13 12.90 12.28 9.20
N VAL A 14 12.21 11.79 8.18
CA VAL A 14 12.83 11.31 6.94
C VAL A 14 12.98 12.47 5.95
N HIS A 15 14.23 12.82 5.62
CA HIS A 15 14.51 13.77 4.55
C HIS A 15 14.41 13.08 3.19
N GLY A 16 13.57 13.61 2.29
CA GLY A 16 13.37 13.06 0.95
C GLY A 16 12.17 13.67 0.27
N ASP A 17 12.03 13.42 -1.02
CA ASP A 17 10.87 13.82 -1.79
C ASP A 17 9.82 12.72 -1.76
N THR A 18 8.54 13.08 -1.75
CA THR A 18 7.47 12.09 -1.89
C THR A 18 7.47 11.51 -3.30
N LEU A 19 7.09 10.24 -3.41
CA LEU A 19 6.89 9.61 -4.71
C LEU A 19 5.87 10.40 -5.56
N ALA A 20 4.85 10.98 -4.93
CA ALA A 20 3.88 11.85 -5.59
C ALA A 20 4.55 13.04 -6.28
N PHE A 21 5.41 13.77 -5.56
CA PHE A 21 6.16 14.90 -6.10
C PHE A 21 7.07 14.49 -7.28
N LEU A 22 7.76 13.36 -7.16
CA LEU A 22 8.63 12.87 -8.24
C LEU A 22 7.84 12.49 -9.49
N LEU A 23 6.62 11.98 -9.33
CA LEU A 23 5.74 11.61 -10.44
C LEU A 23 5.15 12.83 -11.18
N GLU A 24 5.19 14.03 -10.62
CA GLU A 24 4.88 15.26 -11.38
C GLU A 24 5.88 15.48 -12.52
N GLY A 25 7.12 15.00 -12.37
CA GLY A 25 8.15 15.02 -13.40
C GLY A 25 7.98 13.96 -14.50
N GLY A 26 7.03 13.05 -14.36
CA GLY A 26 6.76 11.99 -15.34
C GLY A 26 6.80 10.58 -14.76
N THR A 27 6.69 9.60 -15.65
CA THR A 27 6.68 8.17 -15.29
C THR A 27 8.09 7.62 -15.06
N MET A 28 8.17 6.48 -14.40
CA MET A 28 9.42 5.80 -14.07
C MET A 28 9.68 4.63 -15.04
N SER A 29 10.95 4.26 -15.21
CA SER A 29 11.32 3.01 -15.88
C SER A 29 10.81 1.79 -15.09
N ALA A 30 10.62 0.67 -15.79
CA ALA A 30 10.20 -0.60 -15.15
C ALA A 30 11.19 -1.03 -14.04
N SER A 31 12.49 -0.82 -14.25
CA SER A 31 13.51 -1.14 -13.24
C SER A 31 13.40 -0.28 -11.99
N GLN A 32 13.17 1.03 -12.14
CA GLN A 32 12.99 1.93 -10.99
C GLN A 32 11.70 1.60 -10.22
N ALA A 33 10.58 1.44 -10.94
CA ALA A 33 9.29 1.12 -10.34
C ALA A 33 9.33 -0.23 -9.60
N GLY A 34 9.92 -1.26 -10.20
CA GLY A 34 10.08 -2.57 -9.56
C GLY A 34 10.96 -2.52 -8.31
N ARG A 35 12.07 -1.75 -8.35
CA ARG A 35 12.95 -1.56 -7.19
C ARG A 35 12.23 -0.87 -6.03
N ILE A 36 11.50 0.21 -6.30
CA ILE A 36 10.71 0.93 -5.28
C ILE A 36 9.63 0.02 -4.71
N ALA A 37 8.82 -0.63 -5.56
CA ALA A 37 7.79 -1.56 -5.12
C ALA A 37 8.37 -2.70 -4.27
N GLY A 38 9.52 -3.24 -4.64
CA GLY A 38 10.21 -4.28 -3.88
C GLY A 38 10.66 -3.82 -2.49
N GLN A 39 11.08 -2.55 -2.34
CA GLN A 39 11.42 -1.99 -1.03
C GLN A 39 10.17 -1.81 -0.16
N ILE A 40 9.08 -1.31 -0.74
CA ILE A 40 7.79 -1.18 -0.03
C ILE A 40 7.24 -2.56 0.35
N CYS A 41 7.38 -3.61 -0.49
CA CYS A 41 7.05 -4.98 -0.09
C CYS A 41 7.78 -5.41 1.18
N ARG A 42 9.08 -5.08 1.31
CA ARG A 42 9.86 -5.42 2.52
C ARG A 42 9.38 -4.66 3.74
N ALA A 43 9.05 -3.37 3.61
CA ALA A 43 8.47 -2.57 4.69
C ALA A 43 7.12 -3.15 5.14
N LEU A 44 6.23 -3.43 4.19
CA LEU A 44 4.92 -4.04 4.47
C LEU A 44 5.06 -5.44 5.06
N TYR A 45 6.08 -6.22 4.67
CA TYR A 45 6.32 -7.54 5.27
C TYR A 45 6.56 -7.43 6.78
N VAL A 46 7.39 -6.49 7.21
CA VAL A 46 7.63 -6.25 8.65
C VAL A 46 6.32 -5.89 9.35
N LEU A 47 5.54 -4.98 8.78
CA LEU A 47 4.26 -4.55 9.33
C LEU A 47 3.27 -5.72 9.45
N HIS A 48 3.13 -6.51 8.40
CA HIS A 48 2.23 -7.66 8.35
C HIS A 48 2.63 -8.77 9.33
N THR A 49 3.94 -8.99 9.57
CA THR A 49 4.41 -9.95 10.58
C THR A 49 4.08 -9.53 12.01
N LEU A 50 3.88 -8.24 12.24
CA LEU A 50 3.40 -7.69 13.50
C LEU A 50 1.86 -7.70 13.62
N GLY A 51 1.18 -8.28 12.64
CA GLY A 51 -0.28 -8.33 12.59
C GLY A 51 -0.93 -7.00 12.27
N ALA A 52 -0.21 -6.06 11.67
CA ALA A 52 -0.74 -4.75 11.29
C ALA A 52 -0.88 -4.61 9.77
N VAL A 53 -1.86 -3.81 9.32
CA VAL A 53 -2.12 -3.47 7.93
C VAL A 53 -2.03 -1.95 7.81
N HIS A 54 -1.33 -1.44 6.79
CA HIS A 54 -1.10 -0.01 6.60
C HIS A 54 -2.35 0.75 6.17
N ARG A 55 -3.09 0.22 5.18
CA ARG A 55 -4.38 0.70 4.68
C ARG A 55 -4.38 2.00 3.89
N ASP A 56 -3.25 2.71 3.80
CA ASP A 56 -3.12 3.95 3.03
C ASP A 56 -1.80 4.03 2.23
N VAL A 57 -1.46 2.92 1.55
CA VAL A 57 -0.30 2.89 0.65
C VAL A 57 -0.62 3.70 -0.61
N LYS A 58 0.08 4.85 -0.77
CA LYS A 58 -0.09 5.77 -1.89
C LYS A 58 1.20 6.56 -2.14
N PRO A 59 1.36 7.22 -3.29
CA PRO A 59 2.59 7.96 -3.60
C PRO A 59 2.94 9.06 -2.59
N GLU A 60 1.96 9.69 -1.95
CA GLU A 60 2.16 10.72 -0.93
C GLU A 60 2.79 10.15 0.35
N ASN A 61 2.56 8.87 0.63
CA ASN A 61 3.04 8.17 1.84
C ASN A 61 4.31 7.34 1.57
N ILE A 62 4.98 7.56 0.45
CA ILE A 62 6.27 6.95 0.11
C ILE A 62 7.28 8.07 -0.11
N LEU A 63 8.30 8.14 0.75
CA LEU A 63 9.43 9.07 0.61
C LEU A 63 10.61 8.37 -0.07
N LEU A 64 11.30 9.08 -0.97
CA LEU A 64 12.55 8.61 -1.53
C LEU A 64 13.72 9.38 -0.92
N ARG A 65 14.57 8.67 -0.18
CA ARG A 65 15.83 9.13 0.40
C ARG A 65 16.98 8.56 -0.42
N GLY A 66 17.37 9.27 -1.48
CA GLY A 66 18.29 8.71 -2.47
C GLY A 66 17.70 7.49 -3.17
N ASP A 67 18.34 6.33 -3.00
CA ASP A 67 17.86 5.06 -3.57
C ASP A 67 16.92 4.26 -2.64
N GLU A 68 16.66 4.76 -1.46
CA GLU A 68 15.81 4.12 -0.46
C GLU A 68 14.39 4.64 -0.51
N ALA A 69 13.41 3.73 -0.57
CA ALA A 69 12.00 4.05 -0.45
C ALA A 69 11.52 3.77 0.99
N VAL A 70 10.98 4.79 1.64
CA VAL A 70 10.50 4.73 3.03
C VAL A 70 8.99 4.92 3.04
N LEU A 71 8.28 3.97 3.63
CA LEU A 71 6.84 4.07 3.86
C LEU A 71 6.59 4.85 5.14
N ILE A 72 5.72 5.85 5.08
CA ILE A 72 5.39 6.77 6.16
C ILE A 72 3.89 6.85 6.38
N ASP A 73 3.47 7.52 7.46
CA ASP A 73 2.07 7.80 7.81
C ASP A 73 1.26 6.53 8.12
N PHE A 74 1.31 6.12 9.39
CA PHE A 74 0.60 4.95 9.91
C PHE A 74 -0.75 5.29 10.56
N ASP A 75 -1.28 6.48 10.37
CA ASP A 75 -2.53 6.94 11.03
C ASP A 75 -3.74 6.08 10.66
N ALA A 76 -3.78 5.54 9.44
CA ALA A 76 -4.83 4.64 8.99
C ALA A 76 -4.59 3.17 9.37
N SER A 77 -3.42 2.85 9.94
CA SER A 77 -3.01 1.47 10.20
C SER A 77 -3.86 0.81 11.26
N ARG A 78 -4.05 -0.50 11.11
CA ARG A 78 -4.84 -1.30 12.05
C ARG A 78 -4.11 -2.60 12.39
N ILE A 79 -4.16 -2.98 13.67
CA ILE A 79 -3.75 -4.30 14.11
C ILE A 79 -4.84 -5.29 13.69
N TYR A 80 -4.45 -6.29 12.91
CA TYR A 80 -5.28 -7.39 12.48
C TYR A 80 -5.08 -8.58 13.44
N HIS A 81 -6.17 -9.07 14.02
CA HIS A 81 -6.15 -10.28 14.82
C HIS A 81 -6.80 -11.41 14.00
N SER A 82 -6.01 -12.41 13.64
CA SER A 82 -6.50 -13.59 12.87
C SER A 82 -7.63 -14.34 13.57
N ASP A 83 -7.73 -14.21 14.88
CA ASP A 83 -8.70 -14.91 15.74
C ASP A 83 -9.95 -14.08 16.01
N ALA A 84 -10.08 -12.88 15.47
CA ALA A 84 -11.29 -12.07 15.59
C ALA A 84 -12.41 -12.67 14.73
N PRO A 85 -13.65 -12.78 15.24
CA PRO A 85 -14.77 -13.26 14.43
C PRO A 85 -14.91 -12.38 13.19
N GLU A 86 -15.23 -13.00 12.04
CA GLU A 86 -15.38 -12.35 10.70
C GLU A 86 -16.37 -11.16 10.66
N MET A 87 -17.07 -10.88 11.77
CA MET A 87 -18.12 -9.86 11.87
C MET A 87 -17.69 -8.50 12.41
N THR A 88 -16.40 -8.25 12.67
CA THR A 88 -15.95 -6.88 12.96
C THR A 88 -15.75 -6.12 11.65
N MET A 89 -16.86 -5.62 11.09
CA MET A 89 -16.82 -4.68 9.97
C MET A 89 -15.95 -3.48 10.36
N ASP A 90 -15.11 -3.05 9.44
CA ASP A 90 -14.42 -1.77 9.59
C ASP A 90 -15.49 -0.67 9.64
N THR A 91 -15.73 -0.10 10.82
CA THR A 91 -16.79 0.89 11.07
C THR A 91 -16.49 2.26 10.47
N MET A 92 -15.31 2.44 9.88
CA MET A 92 -14.90 3.67 9.20
C MET A 92 -14.39 3.35 7.79
N ILE A 93 -14.92 4.06 6.81
CA ILE A 93 -14.33 4.09 5.46
C ILE A 93 -13.01 4.83 5.58
N LEU A 94 -11.90 4.09 5.52
CA LEU A 94 -10.54 4.63 5.60
C LEU A 94 -9.78 4.26 4.33
N GLY A 95 -9.00 5.20 3.83
CA GLY A 95 -8.16 5.04 2.66
C GLY A 95 -8.39 6.14 1.63
N THR A 96 -7.38 6.40 0.83
CA THR A 96 -7.42 7.45 -0.20
C THR A 96 -8.17 6.92 -1.43
N THR A 97 -9.19 7.67 -1.87
CA THR A 97 -9.97 7.34 -3.07
C THR A 97 -9.03 7.09 -4.27
N GLY A 98 -9.20 5.96 -4.91
CA GLY A 98 -8.39 5.52 -6.05
C GLY A 98 -7.23 4.58 -5.68
N TYR A 99 -6.76 4.56 -4.42
CA TYR A 99 -5.73 3.63 -3.96
C TYR A 99 -6.27 2.56 -3.02
N ALA A 100 -7.31 2.87 -2.25
CA ALA A 100 -7.91 1.95 -1.30
C ALA A 100 -8.52 0.73 -1.98
N ALA A 101 -8.30 -0.45 -1.41
CA ALA A 101 -8.88 -1.69 -1.88
C ALA A 101 -10.42 -1.70 -1.70
N PRO A 102 -11.17 -2.42 -2.57
CA PRO A 102 -12.63 -2.44 -2.51
C PRO A 102 -13.20 -2.81 -1.14
N GLU A 103 -12.57 -3.73 -0.42
CA GLU A 103 -12.99 -4.15 0.91
C GLU A 103 -12.88 -3.04 1.97
N GLN A 104 -12.02 -2.04 1.77
CA GLN A 104 -11.87 -0.90 2.70
C GLN A 104 -13.09 0.03 2.70
N TYR A 105 -13.99 -0.10 1.73
CA TYR A 105 -15.23 0.66 1.67
C TYR A 105 -16.38 0.02 2.50
N GLY A 106 -16.05 -0.76 3.52
CA GLY A 106 -17.03 -1.32 4.46
C GLY A 106 -17.69 -2.62 3.98
N LEU A 107 -17.14 -3.28 2.95
CA LEU A 107 -17.69 -4.52 2.39
C LEU A 107 -17.22 -5.77 3.14
N SER A 108 -16.07 -5.71 3.84
CA SER A 108 -15.52 -6.81 4.64
C SER A 108 -14.37 -6.33 5.52
N GLN A 109 -13.88 -7.20 6.40
CA GLN A 109 -12.68 -6.90 7.19
C GLN A 109 -11.45 -6.74 6.29
N THR A 110 -10.68 -5.68 6.53
CA THR A 110 -9.42 -5.41 5.82
C THR A 110 -8.31 -6.31 6.35
N ASP A 111 -7.58 -6.98 5.46
CA ASP A 111 -6.43 -7.82 5.76
C ASP A 111 -5.19 -7.36 4.96
N PRO A 112 -3.99 -7.96 5.16
CA PRO A 112 -2.76 -7.58 4.46
C PRO A 112 -2.85 -7.47 2.94
N ARG A 113 -3.80 -8.15 2.29
CA ARG A 113 -3.99 -8.10 0.84
C ARG A 113 -4.59 -6.78 0.35
N ALA A 114 -5.09 -5.93 1.25
CA ALA A 114 -5.48 -4.56 0.92
C ALA A 114 -4.24 -3.71 0.56
N ASP A 115 -3.14 -3.83 1.31
CA ASP A 115 -1.89 -3.14 0.99
C ASP A 115 -1.29 -3.62 -0.33
N ILE A 116 -1.46 -4.90 -0.68
CA ILE A 116 -1.07 -5.46 -1.99
C ILE A 116 -1.84 -4.80 -3.13
N TYR A 117 -3.15 -4.59 -2.95
CA TYR A 117 -3.97 -3.87 -3.93
C TYR A 117 -3.45 -2.44 -4.13
N SER A 118 -3.29 -1.70 -3.04
CA SER A 118 -2.83 -0.31 -3.07
C SER A 118 -1.43 -0.19 -3.69
N LEU A 119 -0.50 -1.08 -3.34
CA LEU A 119 0.84 -1.12 -3.95
C LEU A 119 0.78 -1.46 -5.45
N GLY A 120 -0.15 -2.32 -5.88
CA GLY A 120 -0.40 -2.59 -7.29
C GLY A 120 -0.84 -1.34 -8.06
N VAL A 121 -1.73 -0.52 -7.45
CA VAL A 121 -2.13 0.78 -8.03
C VAL A 121 -0.93 1.72 -8.11
N VAL A 122 -0.14 1.85 -7.04
CA VAL A 122 1.08 2.68 -7.02
C VAL A 122 2.05 2.25 -8.11
N LEU A 123 2.31 0.94 -8.25
CA LEU A 123 3.17 0.40 -9.30
C LEU A 123 2.68 0.80 -10.71
N ASN A 124 1.38 0.73 -10.96
CA ASN A 124 0.81 1.16 -12.23
C ASN A 124 1.00 2.66 -12.48
N VAL A 125 0.75 3.48 -11.44
CA VAL A 125 0.92 4.94 -11.54
C VAL A 125 2.38 5.30 -11.81
N MET A 126 3.35 4.64 -11.16
CA MET A 126 4.76 4.82 -11.48
C MET A 126 5.09 4.53 -12.96
N LEU A 127 4.49 3.49 -13.53
CA LEU A 127 4.77 3.04 -14.90
C LEU A 127 4.02 3.81 -15.98
N THR A 128 2.84 4.34 -15.70
CA THR A 128 1.91 4.89 -16.70
C THR A 128 1.49 6.33 -16.45
N GLY A 129 1.66 6.84 -15.23
CA GLY A 129 1.09 8.11 -14.76
C GLY A 129 -0.42 8.04 -14.47
N GLU A 130 -1.06 6.88 -14.65
CA GLU A 130 -2.51 6.74 -14.57
C GLU A 130 -2.96 5.58 -13.67
N HIS A 131 -4.17 5.70 -13.13
CA HIS A 131 -4.81 4.60 -12.40
C HIS A 131 -5.04 3.39 -13.32
N PRO A 132 -4.90 2.13 -12.84
CA PRO A 132 -5.00 0.92 -13.69
C PRO A 132 -6.37 0.76 -14.40
N SER A 133 -7.44 1.39 -13.89
CA SER A 133 -8.75 1.39 -14.57
C SER A 133 -8.79 2.26 -15.81
N ARG A 134 -7.84 3.22 -15.97
CA ARG A 134 -7.72 4.06 -17.16
C ARG A 134 -6.68 3.52 -18.12
N ARG A 135 -5.52 3.14 -17.60
CA ARG A 135 -4.41 2.61 -18.39
C ARG A 135 -3.63 1.59 -17.58
N LEU A 136 -3.64 0.36 -18.03
CA LEU A 136 -2.83 -0.71 -17.43
C LEU A 136 -1.43 -0.69 -18.05
N ALA A 137 -0.40 -0.84 -17.21
CA ALA A 137 0.98 -1.01 -17.67
C ALA A 137 1.11 -2.24 -18.56
N ALA A 138 2.05 -2.19 -19.50
CA ALA A 138 2.34 -3.31 -20.40
C ALA A 138 3.38 -4.27 -19.82
N GLY A 139 3.52 -5.44 -20.44
CA GLY A 139 4.57 -6.41 -20.15
C GLY A 139 4.38 -7.16 -18.84
N HIS A 140 5.51 -7.60 -18.24
CA HIS A 140 5.50 -8.42 -17.03
C HIS A 140 4.87 -7.66 -15.85
N LEU A 141 5.35 -6.45 -15.55
CA LEU A 141 4.81 -5.65 -14.44
C LEU A 141 3.34 -5.29 -14.61
N GLY A 142 2.84 -5.17 -15.85
CA GLY A 142 1.40 -5.00 -16.10
C GLY A 142 0.57 -6.20 -15.64
N ARG A 143 1.07 -7.43 -15.84
CA ARG A 143 0.42 -8.64 -15.30
C ARG A 143 0.47 -8.70 -13.78
N VAL A 144 1.59 -8.25 -13.18
CA VAL A 144 1.71 -8.12 -11.72
C VAL A 144 0.67 -7.15 -11.19
N VAL A 145 0.57 -5.95 -11.77
CA VAL A 145 -0.45 -4.94 -11.41
C VAL A 145 -1.86 -5.54 -11.52
N GLN A 146 -2.17 -6.19 -12.63
CA GLN A 146 -3.49 -6.80 -12.84
C GLN A 146 -3.85 -7.78 -11.73
N ARG A 147 -2.90 -8.63 -11.31
CA ARG A 147 -3.14 -9.58 -10.23
C ARG A 147 -3.28 -8.88 -8.87
N CYS A 148 -2.46 -7.87 -8.58
CA CYS A 148 -2.58 -7.07 -7.35
C CYS A 148 -3.96 -6.42 -7.22
N THR A 149 -4.50 -5.89 -8.34
CA THR A 149 -5.71 -5.07 -8.34
C THR A 149 -7.01 -5.86 -8.63
N MET A 150 -6.97 -7.20 -8.46
CA MET A 150 -8.18 -8.02 -8.52
C MET A 150 -9.18 -7.60 -7.44
N MET A 151 -10.48 -7.57 -7.80
CA MET A 151 -11.55 -7.18 -6.86
C MET A 151 -11.60 -8.09 -5.64
N SER A 152 -11.51 -9.41 -5.85
CA SER A 152 -11.47 -10.40 -4.77
C SER A 152 -10.05 -10.52 -4.18
N PRO A 153 -9.86 -10.31 -2.87
CA PRO A 153 -8.56 -10.52 -2.22
C PRO A 153 -7.99 -11.93 -2.42
N LYS A 154 -8.85 -12.94 -2.57
CA LYS A 154 -8.44 -14.35 -2.82
C LYS A 154 -7.75 -14.55 -4.17
N GLN A 155 -7.95 -13.64 -5.13
CA GLN A 155 -7.34 -13.71 -6.46
C GLN A 155 -6.02 -12.94 -6.56
N ARG A 156 -5.71 -12.11 -5.55
CA ARG A 156 -4.45 -11.37 -5.44
C ARG A 156 -3.29 -12.29 -5.02
N TYR A 157 -2.09 -11.74 -4.96
CA TYR A 157 -1.01 -12.37 -4.20
C TYR A 157 -1.44 -12.51 -2.74
N GLN A 158 -1.11 -13.64 -2.10
CA GLN A 158 -1.58 -13.91 -0.73
C GLN A 158 -0.63 -13.35 0.32
N SER A 159 0.58 -12.94 -0.08
CA SER A 159 1.53 -12.22 0.76
C SER A 159 2.35 -11.23 -0.07
N VAL A 160 2.92 -10.24 0.60
CA VAL A 160 3.87 -9.31 -0.06
C VAL A 160 5.17 -10.01 -0.47
N LEU A 161 5.50 -11.18 0.10
CA LEU A 161 6.64 -11.99 -0.34
C LEU A 161 6.37 -12.67 -1.68
N GLU A 162 5.14 -13.14 -1.92
CA GLU A 162 4.74 -13.64 -3.24
C GLU A 162 4.82 -12.53 -4.30
N LEU A 163 4.35 -11.31 -3.95
CA LEU A 163 4.45 -10.16 -4.85
C LEU A 163 5.91 -9.79 -5.11
N LEU A 164 6.75 -9.75 -4.06
CA LEU A 164 8.18 -9.41 -4.17
C LEU A 164 8.95 -10.35 -5.12
N ALA A 165 8.56 -11.63 -5.16
CA ALA A 165 9.19 -12.62 -6.04
C ALA A 165 8.89 -12.39 -7.53
N GLU A 166 7.90 -11.55 -7.84
CA GLU A 166 7.48 -11.22 -9.21
C GLU A 166 7.96 -9.83 -9.67
N LEU A 167 8.65 -9.08 -8.82
CA LEU A 167 9.18 -7.73 -9.13
C LEU A 167 10.64 -7.77 -9.56
#